data_1b55bad76b23dc0c9efc70691c8b7f18
#
_entry.id   1b55bad76b23dc0c9efc70691c8b7f18
#
_cell.length_a   1.000
_cell.length_b   1.000
_cell.length_c   1.000
_cell.angle_alpha   90.00
_cell.angle_beta   90.00
_cell.angle_gamma   90.00
#
_symmetry.space_group_name_H-M   'P 1'
#
loop_
_entity.id
_entity.type
_entity.pdbx_description
1 polymer ?
#
loop_
_entity_poly.entity_id
_entity_poly.type
_entity_poly.pdbx_seq_one_letter_code
_entity_poly.pdbx_strand_id
1 'polypeptide(L)'
;ELPVYSRPIRVYHLLHHTSGLRDWGSVASVEGWGRGSRAHTNEDVLAIISRQRALNNVPGAEYIYSNSNFNLMALLVERVTKISFASFCQQQIFSKAGMPLTRWRNHYRAVVPNRTIGYAANFPLGWQMDMPFEDAHGNGGLLTNPAELAQWAWLTGTGQFRGLGFRNQQWEKGRLNNGREITYAAGLVVTDYRGHSLVTHSGSTAGYRANLDYYPEEGLVIAIQSNDASFQPVVMARAVADLLLTNKAPAFSWPVTKYAASANVLSALSGWYRNTRSNETMQVLYVQDSLRTKNGAGWLPLAEKSFLVNNQKAQFIVKGKDTILYMADRPDMSDTIYWKKDKPAVKSNASLAAYTGTYFSEEANAQLVISLKNDSLFCKQSRVPALYMTPTCLHGFTLPGTDIYFVIDGKKKPNGFLLSVNRARNIWFRKIMP
;
A
#
# COMPACT_ATOMS: atom_id res chain seq x y z
N GLU A 1 -9.75 10.97 -20.53
CA GLU A 1 -8.98 9.72 -20.66
C GLU A 1 -9.27 8.70 -19.54
N LEU A 2 -9.62 9.14 -18.33
CA LEU A 2 -10.09 8.23 -17.30
C LEU A 2 -11.56 7.87 -17.53
N PRO A 3 -12.01 6.67 -17.11
CA PRO A 3 -13.43 6.33 -17.10
C PRO A 3 -14.26 7.33 -16.29
N VAL A 4 -15.54 7.43 -16.59
CA VAL A 4 -16.48 8.20 -15.78
C VAL A 4 -16.83 7.35 -14.55
N TYR A 5 -16.49 7.84 -13.38
CA TYR A 5 -16.78 7.22 -12.09
C TYR A 5 -18.04 7.85 -11.46
N SER A 6 -18.63 7.17 -10.49
CA SER A 6 -19.83 7.65 -9.76
C SER A 6 -19.62 9.01 -9.07
N ARG A 7 -18.38 9.36 -8.75
CA ARG A 7 -17.96 10.68 -8.31
C ARG A 7 -16.69 11.11 -9.02
N PRO A 8 -16.52 12.40 -9.37
CA PRO A 8 -15.33 12.88 -10.04
C PRO A 8 -14.10 12.79 -9.11
N ILE A 9 -12.99 12.34 -9.69
CA ILE A 9 -11.68 12.45 -9.05
C ILE A 9 -11.18 13.88 -9.23
N ARG A 10 -10.76 14.51 -8.13
CA ARG A 10 -10.18 15.85 -8.10
C ARG A 10 -8.68 15.78 -7.84
N VAL A 11 -7.92 16.82 -8.21
CA VAL A 11 -6.49 16.95 -7.88
C VAL A 11 -6.24 16.78 -6.38
N TYR A 12 -7.11 17.34 -5.55
CA TYR A 12 -7.10 17.12 -4.09
C TYR A 12 -7.06 15.63 -3.71
N HIS A 13 -7.89 14.80 -4.36
CA HIS A 13 -7.91 13.36 -4.07
C HIS A 13 -6.62 12.66 -4.48
N LEU A 14 -5.94 13.13 -5.54
CA LEU A 14 -4.64 12.60 -5.97
C LEU A 14 -3.56 12.96 -4.96
N LEU A 15 -3.48 14.23 -4.55
CA LEU A 15 -2.50 14.72 -3.58
C LEU A 15 -2.57 13.99 -2.23
N HIS A 16 -3.77 13.61 -1.79
CA HIS A 16 -4.01 13.01 -0.47
C HIS A 16 -4.23 11.50 -0.50
N HIS A 17 -4.00 10.82 -1.63
CA HIS A 17 -4.25 9.38 -1.81
C HIS A 17 -5.67 8.94 -1.41
N THR A 18 -6.66 9.78 -1.71
CA THR A 18 -8.08 9.49 -1.45
C THR A 18 -8.89 9.31 -2.74
N SER A 19 -8.23 9.19 -3.89
CA SER A 19 -8.87 9.05 -5.20
C SER A 19 -9.61 7.72 -5.40
N GLY A 20 -9.21 6.68 -4.69
CA GLY A 20 -9.66 5.31 -4.92
C GLY A 20 -9.02 4.63 -6.14
N LEU A 21 -8.14 5.30 -6.89
CA LEU A 21 -7.44 4.69 -8.01
C LEU A 21 -6.56 3.53 -7.53
N ARG A 22 -6.67 2.38 -8.21
CA ARG A 22 -5.79 1.24 -7.96
C ARG A 22 -4.36 1.61 -8.30
N ASP A 23 -3.41 1.08 -7.52
CA ASP A 23 -1.98 1.25 -7.80
C ASP A 23 -1.62 0.53 -9.11
N TRP A 24 -1.06 1.26 -10.07
CA TRP A 24 -0.73 0.75 -11.40
C TRP A 24 0.24 -0.44 -11.34
N GLY A 25 1.22 -0.40 -10.44
CA GLY A 25 2.19 -1.48 -10.30
C GLY A 25 1.56 -2.76 -9.78
N SER A 26 0.55 -2.65 -8.91
CA SER A 26 -0.25 -3.79 -8.44
C SER A 26 -1.08 -4.38 -9.59
N VAL A 27 -1.69 -3.56 -10.43
CA VAL A 27 -2.45 -4.03 -11.61
C VAL A 27 -1.52 -4.65 -12.65
N ALA A 28 -0.37 -4.02 -12.93
CA ALA A 28 0.63 -4.55 -13.87
C ALA A 28 1.20 -5.92 -13.43
N SER A 29 1.32 -6.15 -12.13
CA SER A 29 1.74 -7.46 -11.62
C SER A 29 0.74 -8.58 -11.96
N VAL A 30 -0.56 -8.26 -12.00
CA VAL A 30 -1.62 -9.20 -12.42
C VAL A 30 -1.58 -9.44 -13.92
N GLU A 31 -1.20 -8.45 -14.73
CA GLU A 31 -0.95 -8.62 -16.18
C GLU A 31 0.31 -9.49 -16.45
N GLY A 32 1.18 -9.68 -15.46
CA GLY A 32 2.45 -10.39 -15.59
C GLY A 32 3.65 -9.48 -15.86
N TRP A 33 3.46 -8.18 -15.79
CA TRP A 33 4.48 -7.15 -15.99
C TRP A 33 4.64 -6.27 -14.75
N GLY A 34 4.88 -6.88 -13.60
CA GLY A 34 5.14 -6.12 -12.38
C GLY A 34 6.32 -5.16 -12.53
N ARG A 35 6.41 -4.20 -11.62
CA ARG A 35 7.52 -3.24 -11.58
C ARG A 35 8.86 -3.97 -11.60
N GLY A 36 9.79 -3.47 -12.39
CA GLY A 36 11.11 -4.08 -12.58
C GLY A 36 11.18 -5.18 -13.64
N SER A 37 10.05 -5.67 -14.18
CA SER A 37 10.05 -6.68 -15.24
C SER A 37 10.10 -6.09 -16.65
N ARG A 38 9.70 -4.83 -16.81
CA ARG A 38 9.86 -4.01 -18.03
C ARG A 38 9.98 -2.53 -17.66
N ALA A 39 10.52 -1.72 -18.55
CA ALA A 39 10.58 -0.27 -18.38
C ALA A 39 9.21 0.35 -18.69
N HIS A 40 8.39 0.53 -17.66
CA HIS A 40 7.12 1.24 -17.81
C HIS A 40 7.34 2.74 -17.91
N THR A 41 6.57 3.40 -18.77
CA THR A 41 6.51 4.86 -18.91
C THR A 41 5.27 5.44 -18.24
N ASN A 42 5.15 6.77 -18.16
CA ASN A 42 3.91 7.40 -17.66
C ASN A 42 2.72 7.14 -18.60
N GLU A 43 2.94 6.94 -19.90
CA GLU A 43 1.91 6.55 -20.85
C GLU A 43 1.41 5.13 -20.59
N ASP A 44 2.32 4.18 -20.29
CA ASP A 44 1.92 2.83 -19.85
C ASP A 44 1.08 2.88 -18.58
N VAL A 45 1.51 3.71 -17.61
CA VAL A 45 0.76 3.92 -16.36
C VAL A 45 -0.63 4.48 -16.65
N LEU A 46 -0.74 5.50 -17.50
CA LEU A 46 -2.02 6.06 -17.90
C LEU A 46 -2.91 5.02 -18.60
N ALA A 47 -2.34 4.22 -19.50
CA ALA A 47 -3.07 3.14 -20.17
C ALA A 47 -3.60 2.08 -19.19
N ILE A 48 -2.83 1.74 -18.15
CA ILE A 48 -3.29 0.83 -17.08
C ILE A 48 -4.43 1.47 -16.29
N ILE A 49 -4.28 2.73 -15.88
CA ILE A 49 -5.28 3.43 -15.06
C ILE A 49 -6.58 3.64 -15.85
N SER A 50 -6.50 4.01 -17.13
CA SER A 50 -7.67 4.27 -17.97
C SER A 50 -8.52 3.03 -18.25
N ARG A 51 -7.98 1.82 -18.09
CA ARG A 51 -8.76 0.58 -18.16
C ARG A 51 -9.55 0.28 -16.87
N GLN A 52 -9.25 0.95 -15.74
CA GLN A 52 -9.85 0.66 -14.44
C GLN A 52 -11.29 1.20 -14.37
N ARG A 53 -12.29 0.37 -14.66
CA ARG A 53 -13.72 0.75 -14.62
C ARG A 53 -14.26 0.91 -13.20
N ALA A 54 -13.65 0.22 -12.25
CA ALA A 54 -13.95 0.32 -10.82
C ALA A 54 -12.76 0.85 -10.03
N LEU A 55 -13.05 1.52 -8.93
CA LEU A 55 -12.07 2.04 -7.97
C LEU A 55 -11.96 1.13 -6.76
N ASN A 56 -10.90 1.28 -5.97
CA ASN A 56 -10.77 0.64 -4.66
C ASN A 56 -11.87 1.11 -3.69
N ASN A 57 -12.25 2.38 -3.78
CA ASN A 57 -13.27 3.06 -2.96
C ASN A 57 -13.81 4.29 -3.70
N VAL A 58 -14.93 4.81 -3.25
CA VAL A 58 -15.48 6.09 -3.74
C VAL A 58 -14.47 7.22 -3.44
N PRO A 59 -14.19 8.13 -4.40
CA PRO A 59 -13.28 9.26 -4.14
C PRO A 59 -13.61 10.03 -2.87
N GLY A 60 -12.59 10.22 -2.03
CA GLY A 60 -12.70 10.85 -0.71
C GLY A 60 -13.21 9.95 0.42
N ALA A 61 -13.60 8.70 0.17
CA ALA A 61 -14.14 7.84 1.23
C ALA A 61 -13.06 7.20 2.12
N GLU A 62 -11.90 6.89 1.55
CA GLU A 62 -10.80 6.23 2.25
C GLU A 62 -9.44 6.79 1.81
N TYR A 63 -8.47 6.66 2.70
CA TYR A 63 -7.06 6.81 2.36
C TYR A 63 -6.50 5.47 1.91
N ILE A 64 -6.04 5.39 0.67
CA ILE A 64 -5.30 4.24 0.13
C ILE A 64 -4.15 4.77 -0.72
N TYR A 65 -2.93 4.60 -0.24
CA TYR A 65 -1.73 5.02 -0.97
C TYR A 65 -1.69 4.37 -2.36
N SER A 66 -1.58 5.16 -3.41
CA SER A 66 -1.48 4.69 -4.79
C SER A 66 -0.48 5.52 -5.58
N ASN A 67 0.53 4.85 -6.14
CA ASN A 67 1.51 5.50 -7.03
C ASN A 67 0.84 6.14 -8.25
N SER A 68 -0.25 5.56 -8.74
CA SER A 68 -1.04 6.10 -9.86
C SER A 68 -1.40 7.58 -9.68
N ASN A 69 -1.65 8.02 -8.45
CA ASN A 69 -2.00 9.40 -8.18
C ASN A 69 -0.89 10.37 -8.59
N PHE A 70 0.34 10.09 -8.20
CA PHE A 70 1.46 10.99 -8.46
C PHE A 70 2.01 10.87 -9.89
N ASN A 71 1.87 9.70 -10.53
CA ASN A 71 2.12 9.60 -11.97
C ASN A 71 1.14 10.47 -12.78
N LEU A 72 -0.16 10.43 -12.43
CA LEU A 72 -1.15 11.33 -13.06
C LEU A 72 -0.86 12.80 -12.80
N MET A 73 -0.37 13.16 -11.60
CA MET A 73 0.04 14.53 -11.29
C MET A 73 1.20 14.98 -12.17
N ALA A 74 2.20 14.12 -12.40
CA ALA A 74 3.30 14.43 -13.32
C ALA A 74 2.80 14.67 -14.75
N LEU A 75 1.91 13.80 -15.27
CA LEU A 75 1.27 13.96 -16.57
C LEU A 75 0.43 15.25 -16.65
N LEU A 76 -0.29 15.61 -15.59
CA LEU A 76 -1.04 16.86 -15.53
C LEU A 76 -0.12 18.09 -15.65
N VAL A 77 1.03 18.07 -14.95
CA VAL A 77 2.03 19.15 -15.09
C VAL A 77 2.51 19.28 -16.54
N GLU A 78 2.87 18.16 -17.20
CA GLU A 78 3.31 18.18 -18.60
C GLU A 78 2.23 18.72 -19.54
N ARG A 79 0.99 18.31 -19.37
CA ARG A 79 -0.12 18.76 -20.22
C ARG A 79 -0.45 20.23 -20.07
N VAL A 80 -0.40 20.75 -18.84
CA VAL A 80 -0.68 22.16 -18.55
C VAL A 80 0.46 23.05 -19.01
N THR A 81 1.71 22.64 -18.75
CA THR A 81 2.89 23.47 -19.03
C THR A 81 3.46 23.29 -20.43
N LYS A 82 3.13 22.19 -21.12
CA LYS A 82 3.65 21.80 -22.43
C LYS A 82 5.17 21.53 -22.44
N ILE A 83 5.76 21.31 -21.26
CA ILE A 83 7.15 20.89 -21.11
C ILE A 83 7.24 19.61 -20.29
N SER A 84 8.30 18.82 -20.46
CA SER A 84 8.44 17.57 -19.71
C SER A 84 8.48 17.81 -18.21
N PHE A 85 7.95 16.87 -17.45
CA PHE A 85 7.95 16.95 -15.96
C PHE A 85 9.36 17.15 -15.41
N ALA A 86 10.35 16.46 -15.95
CA ALA A 86 11.74 16.62 -15.56
C ALA A 86 12.26 18.05 -15.82
N SER A 87 11.99 18.62 -17.01
CA SER A 87 12.38 19.99 -17.33
C SER A 87 11.65 21.02 -16.48
N PHE A 88 10.36 20.81 -16.22
CA PHE A 88 9.59 21.66 -15.31
C PHE A 88 10.20 21.68 -13.91
N CYS A 89 10.48 20.52 -13.34
CA CYS A 89 11.07 20.42 -12.01
C CYS A 89 12.46 21.04 -11.95
N GLN A 90 13.29 20.83 -12.98
CA GLN A 90 14.62 21.43 -13.05
C GLN A 90 14.54 22.96 -13.03
N GLN A 91 13.68 23.55 -13.87
CA GLN A 91 13.59 25.01 -14.03
C GLN A 91 12.85 25.68 -12.87
N GLN A 92 11.77 25.08 -12.38
CA GLN A 92 10.87 25.74 -11.43
C GLN A 92 11.15 25.35 -9.97
N ILE A 93 11.91 24.29 -9.73
CA ILE A 93 12.17 23.79 -8.39
C ILE A 93 13.69 23.69 -8.14
N PHE A 94 14.40 22.76 -8.78
CA PHE A 94 15.75 22.39 -8.36
C PHE A 94 16.75 23.56 -8.55
N SER A 95 16.72 24.23 -9.70
CA SER A 95 17.57 25.40 -9.94
C SER A 95 17.27 26.55 -8.96
N LYS A 96 15.98 26.79 -8.64
CA LYS A 96 15.58 27.86 -7.72
C LYS A 96 15.83 27.50 -6.25
N ALA A 97 15.83 26.23 -5.91
CA ALA A 97 16.14 25.73 -4.57
C ALA A 97 17.64 25.51 -4.34
N GLY A 98 18.50 25.76 -5.33
CA GLY A 98 19.94 25.53 -5.23
C GLY A 98 20.32 24.05 -5.11
N MET A 99 19.62 23.17 -5.82
CA MET A 99 19.79 21.70 -5.80
C MET A 99 20.38 21.19 -7.13
N PRO A 100 21.65 21.49 -7.44
CA PRO A 100 22.25 21.21 -8.76
C PRO A 100 22.42 19.72 -9.06
N LEU A 101 22.52 18.88 -8.06
CA LEU A 101 22.70 17.43 -8.20
C LEU A 101 21.37 16.68 -8.24
N THR A 102 20.25 17.31 -7.83
CA THR A 102 18.91 16.71 -7.87
C THR A 102 18.33 16.79 -9.28
N ARG A 103 17.82 15.65 -9.75
CA ARG A 103 17.20 15.55 -11.08
C ARG A 103 16.22 14.39 -11.20
N TRP A 104 15.28 14.51 -12.11
CA TRP A 104 14.53 13.36 -12.60
C TRP A 104 15.35 12.63 -13.67
N ARG A 105 15.38 11.31 -13.59
CA ARG A 105 15.98 10.47 -14.61
C ARG A 105 14.99 10.31 -15.77
N ASN A 106 15.28 10.88 -16.92
CA ASN A 106 14.40 10.88 -18.09
C ASN A 106 14.32 9.52 -18.80
N HIS A 107 15.30 8.65 -18.58
CA HIS A 107 15.38 7.35 -19.21
C HIS A 107 16.21 6.40 -18.34
N TYR A 108 15.75 5.15 -18.18
CA TYR A 108 16.44 4.19 -17.29
C TYR A 108 17.89 3.88 -17.72
N ARG A 109 18.22 4.05 -19.02
CA ARG A 109 19.59 3.89 -19.56
C ARG A 109 20.46 5.15 -19.41
N ALA A 110 19.91 6.27 -18.96
CA ALA A 110 20.70 7.50 -18.83
C ALA A 110 21.82 7.30 -17.81
N VAL A 111 23.03 7.63 -18.23
CA VAL A 111 24.21 7.64 -17.35
C VAL A 111 24.15 8.90 -16.50
N VAL A 112 24.16 8.72 -15.20
CA VAL A 112 24.19 9.81 -14.22
C VAL A 112 25.50 9.70 -13.44
N PRO A 113 26.39 10.68 -13.53
CA PRO A 113 27.66 10.68 -12.81
C PRO A 113 27.45 10.52 -11.29
N ASN A 114 28.31 9.76 -10.64
CA ASN A 114 28.28 9.50 -9.18
C ASN A 114 26.98 8.84 -8.66
N ARG A 115 26.17 8.26 -9.54
CA ARG A 115 24.99 7.52 -9.10
C ARG A 115 25.40 6.25 -8.37
N THR A 116 24.93 6.10 -7.14
CA THR A 116 25.11 4.88 -6.34
C THR A 116 24.35 3.71 -7.00
N ILE A 117 24.93 2.52 -6.96
CA ILE A 117 24.27 1.27 -7.38
C ILE A 117 23.46 0.73 -6.21
N GLY A 118 22.20 0.35 -6.43
CA GLY A 118 21.33 -0.30 -5.46
C GLY A 118 21.57 -1.80 -5.39
N TYR A 119 21.45 -2.39 -4.21
CA TYR A 119 21.69 -3.80 -3.93
C TYR A 119 20.54 -4.42 -3.12
N ALA A 120 20.29 -5.70 -3.38
CA ALA A 120 19.41 -6.55 -2.58
C ALA A 120 20.12 -7.89 -2.25
N ALA A 121 19.85 -8.43 -1.07
CA ALA A 121 20.30 -9.78 -0.71
C ALA A 121 19.44 -10.82 -1.43
N ASN A 122 20.09 -11.81 -2.04
CA ASN A 122 19.43 -12.93 -2.73
C ASN A 122 20.13 -14.22 -2.35
N PHE A 123 19.84 -14.76 -1.18
CA PHE A 123 20.46 -16.01 -0.71
C PHE A 123 19.94 -17.21 -1.50
N PRO A 124 20.83 -18.16 -1.88
CA PRO A 124 22.24 -18.29 -1.49
C PRO A 124 23.23 -17.48 -2.36
N LEU A 125 22.80 -16.73 -3.34
CA LEU A 125 23.65 -16.05 -4.32
C LEU A 125 24.37 -14.79 -3.77
N GLY A 126 24.10 -14.38 -2.52
CA GLY A 126 24.69 -13.21 -1.89
C GLY A 126 24.01 -11.90 -2.32
N TRP A 127 24.78 -10.84 -2.49
CA TRP A 127 24.31 -9.53 -2.90
C TRP A 127 24.20 -9.44 -4.42
N GLN A 128 23.09 -8.89 -4.90
CA GLN A 128 22.84 -8.65 -6.33
C GLN A 128 22.51 -7.18 -6.56
N MET A 129 22.83 -6.66 -7.74
CA MET A 129 22.36 -5.35 -8.16
C MET A 129 20.84 -5.35 -8.26
N ASP A 130 20.23 -4.33 -7.65
CA ASP A 130 18.79 -4.10 -7.71
C ASP A 130 18.53 -2.63 -8.06
N MET A 131 18.42 -2.37 -9.37
CA MET A 131 18.29 -1.03 -9.93
C MET A 131 16.87 -0.80 -10.45
N PRO A 132 16.29 0.41 -10.29
CA PRO A 132 14.98 0.71 -10.86
C PRO A 132 15.01 0.60 -12.38
N PHE A 133 14.16 -0.29 -12.90
CA PHE A 133 13.97 -0.51 -14.33
C PHE A 133 12.60 0.04 -14.72
N GLU A 134 12.46 1.36 -14.69
CA GLU A 134 11.23 2.07 -15.04
C GLU A 134 11.52 3.51 -15.46
N ASP A 135 10.68 4.07 -16.33
CA ASP A 135 10.67 5.46 -16.78
C ASP A 135 9.38 6.19 -16.34
N ALA A 136 8.58 5.57 -15.45
CA ALA A 136 7.44 6.21 -14.84
C ALA A 136 7.90 7.16 -13.72
N HIS A 137 7.44 8.41 -13.78
CA HIS A 137 7.86 9.49 -12.89
C HIS A 137 6.70 10.10 -12.12
N GLY A 138 7.01 10.79 -11.03
CA GLY A 138 6.05 11.45 -10.14
C GLY A 138 5.85 10.68 -8.85
N ASN A 139 5.65 9.37 -8.92
CA ASN A 139 5.58 8.49 -7.75
C ASN A 139 6.96 8.15 -7.16
N GLY A 140 8.02 8.30 -7.95
CA GLY A 140 9.41 8.00 -7.62
C GLY A 140 10.31 8.30 -8.82
N GLY A 141 11.60 7.92 -8.74
CA GLY A 141 12.57 8.13 -9.80
C GLY A 141 13.42 9.40 -9.66
N LEU A 142 13.23 10.18 -8.61
CA LEU A 142 14.08 11.32 -8.29
C LEU A 142 15.46 10.84 -7.83
N LEU A 143 16.51 11.35 -8.45
CA LEU A 143 17.90 11.20 -8.02
C LEU A 143 18.31 12.45 -7.25
N THR A 144 18.79 12.27 -6.02
CA THR A 144 19.23 13.34 -5.12
C THR A 144 20.24 12.80 -4.11
N ASN A 145 20.73 13.64 -3.23
CA ASN A 145 21.60 13.29 -2.12
C ASN A 145 21.00 13.80 -0.79
N PRO A 146 21.48 13.30 0.38
CA PRO A 146 20.92 13.69 1.67
C PRO A 146 20.98 15.19 1.95
N ALA A 147 22.05 15.87 1.53
CA ALA A 147 22.22 17.31 1.77
C ALA A 147 21.18 18.15 1.01
N GLU A 148 20.99 17.89 -0.28
CA GLU A 148 19.98 18.60 -1.08
C GLU A 148 18.55 18.25 -0.65
N LEU A 149 18.31 17.01 -0.21
CA LEU A 149 17.01 16.62 0.33
C LEU A 149 16.71 17.32 1.65
N ALA A 150 17.71 17.46 2.54
CA ALA A 150 17.58 18.22 3.77
C ALA A 150 17.37 19.71 3.49
N GLN A 151 18.12 20.28 2.52
CA GLN A 151 17.94 21.67 2.06
C GLN A 151 16.52 21.91 1.56
N TRP A 152 15.95 21.00 0.77
CA TRP A 152 14.57 21.08 0.29
C TRP A 152 13.56 21.17 1.45
N ALA A 153 13.70 20.28 2.44
CA ALA A 153 12.82 20.28 3.62
C ALA A 153 12.94 21.59 4.42
N TRP A 154 14.16 22.07 4.60
CA TRP A 154 14.41 23.36 5.28
C TRP A 154 13.80 24.54 4.55
N LEU A 155 14.08 24.69 3.25
CA LEU A 155 13.59 25.80 2.45
C LEU A 155 12.05 25.85 2.36
N THR A 156 11.43 24.69 2.20
CA THR A 156 9.96 24.59 2.16
C THR A 156 9.34 24.78 3.53
N GLY A 157 9.91 24.15 4.56
CA GLY A 157 9.42 24.20 5.92
C GLY A 157 9.51 25.58 6.58
N THR A 158 10.57 26.35 6.29
CA THR A 158 10.73 27.72 6.77
C THR A 158 10.01 28.76 5.90
N GLY A 159 9.47 28.36 4.74
CA GLY A 159 8.82 29.26 3.79
C GLY A 159 9.80 30.07 2.93
N GLN A 160 11.11 29.77 2.97
CA GLN A 160 12.09 30.42 2.10
C GLN A 160 11.88 30.08 0.62
N PHE A 161 11.33 28.90 0.35
CA PHE A 161 10.89 28.52 -0.99
C PHE A 161 9.39 28.82 -1.15
N ARG A 162 9.04 29.76 -2.03
CA ARG A 162 7.65 30.17 -2.38
C ARG A 162 6.77 30.67 -1.24
N GLY A 163 7.33 30.96 -0.07
CA GLY A 163 6.61 31.57 1.06
C GLY A 163 5.82 30.58 1.92
N LEU A 164 5.31 31.08 3.04
CA LEU A 164 4.54 30.29 4.01
C LEU A 164 3.22 29.77 3.43
N GLY A 165 2.61 30.47 2.48
CA GLY A 165 1.38 30.02 1.83
C GLY A 165 1.58 28.71 1.08
N PHE A 166 2.70 28.55 0.38
CA PHE A 166 3.06 27.29 -0.28
C PHE A 166 3.27 26.16 0.73
N ARG A 167 4.03 26.42 1.81
CA ARG A 167 4.22 25.47 2.90
C ARG A 167 2.89 25.01 3.49
N ASN A 168 2.00 25.93 3.80
CA ASN A 168 0.73 25.63 4.45
C ASN A 168 -0.15 24.75 3.53
N GLN A 169 -0.19 25.01 2.22
CA GLN A 169 -0.87 24.15 1.26
C GLN A 169 -0.24 22.75 1.18
N GLN A 170 1.11 22.67 1.23
CA GLN A 170 1.80 21.39 1.19
C GLN A 170 1.55 20.56 2.47
N TRP A 171 1.40 21.19 3.62
CA TRP A 171 1.18 20.54 4.93
C TRP A 171 -0.29 20.37 5.30
N GLU A 172 -1.21 20.88 4.48
CA GLU A 172 -2.63 20.69 4.69
C GLU A 172 -2.99 19.22 4.64
N LYS A 173 -3.42 18.67 5.78
CA LYS A 173 -3.81 17.27 5.90
C LYS A 173 -5.08 16.98 5.12
N GLY A 174 -5.13 15.82 4.50
CA GLY A 174 -6.32 15.38 3.79
C GLY A 174 -7.52 15.16 4.71
N ARG A 175 -8.71 15.39 4.16
CA ARG A 175 -9.97 15.16 4.87
C ARG A 175 -10.88 14.24 4.06
N LEU A 176 -11.40 13.20 4.71
CA LEU A 176 -12.32 12.25 4.11
C LEU A 176 -13.75 12.81 4.03
N ASN A 177 -14.59 12.16 3.23
CA ASN A 177 -16.00 12.54 3.05
C ASN A 177 -16.82 12.56 4.34
N ASN A 178 -16.43 11.78 5.35
CA ASN A 178 -17.05 11.75 6.68
C ASN A 178 -16.53 12.83 7.63
N GLY A 179 -15.69 13.76 7.13
CA GLY A 179 -15.09 14.83 7.91
C GLY A 179 -13.80 14.45 8.66
N ARG A 180 -13.42 13.17 8.69
CA ARG A 180 -12.21 12.72 9.37
C ARG A 180 -10.96 13.23 8.66
N GLU A 181 -10.05 13.81 9.43
CA GLU A 181 -8.71 14.18 8.95
C GLU A 181 -7.80 12.96 8.91
N ILE A 182 -6.92 12.92 7.91
CA ILE A 182 -5.87 11.92 7.78
C ILE A 182 -4.50 12.58 7.93
N THR A 183 -3.48 11.83 8.33
CA THR A 183 -2.12 12.38 8.52
C THR A 183 -1.41 12.68 7.21
N TYR A 184 -1.89 12.17 6.08
CA TYR A 184 -1.29 12.40 4.77
C TYR A 184 -1.73 13.76 4.21
N ALA A 185 -0.74 14.58 3.89
CA ALA A 185 -0.89 15.90 3.27
C ALA A 185 -0.54 15.83 1.77
N ALA A 186 -0.10 16.91 1.15
CA ALA A 186 0.27 16.93 -0.26
C ALA A 186 1.66 16.30 -0.50
N GLY A 187 1.74 14.97 -0.53
CA GLY A 187 2.98 14.21 -0.71
C GLY A 187 3.84 14.08 0.55
N LEU A 188 3.30 14.41 1.71
CA LEU A 188 3.96 14.34 3.00
C LEU A 188 3.02 13.73 4.05
N VAL A 189 3.59 13.20 5.12
CA VAL A 189 2.88 12.83 6.34
C VAL A 189 3.15 13.90 7.39
N VAL A 190 2.10 14.52 7.91
CA VAL A 190 2.16 15.50 8.99
C VAL A 190 1.60 14.85 10.25
N THR A 191 2.45 14.65 11.25
CA THR A 191 2.16 13.86 12.45
C THR A 191 2.96 14.39 13.64
N ASP A 192 3.09 13.59 14.67
CA ASP A 192 3.99 13.81 15.80
C ASP A 192 4.95 12.62 15.99
N TYR A 193 6.07 12.88 16.59
CA TYR A 193 6.97 11.87 17.14
C TYR A 193 7.41 12.27 18.55
N ARG A 194 6.98 11.49 19.56
CA ARG A 194 7.30 11.74 20.98
C ARG A 194 6.96 13.16 21.47
N GLY A 195 5.84 13.71 20.97
CA GLY A 195 5.36 15.03 21.32
C GLY A 195 5.95 16.17 20.49
N HIS A 196 6.83 15.89 19.54
CA HIS A 196 7.39 16.88 18.61
C HIS A 196 6.64 16.82 17.28
N SER A 197 6.26 17.96 16.73
CA SER A 197 5.67 18.05 15.40
C SER A 197 6.64 17.48 14.37
N LEU A 198 6.12 16.67 13.46
CA LEU A 198 6.91 15.98 12.46
C LEU A 198 6.26 16.05 11.08
N VAL A 199 7.05 16.46 10.10
CA VAL A 199 6.73 16.36 8.67
C VAL A 199 7.69 15.36 8.04
N THR A 200 7.19 14.31 7.42
CA THR A 200 8.02 13.19 6.97
C THR A 200 7.51 12.56 5.68
N HIS A 201 8.39 11.90 4.96
CA HIS A 201 8.04 10.90 3.96
C HIS A 201 9.20 9.90 3.78
N SER A 202 8.86 8.63 3.57
CA SER A 202 9.84 7.58 3.27
C SER A 202 9.82 7.19 1.81
N GLY A 203 10.89 6.58 1.32
CA GLY A 203 11.02 6.10 -0.06
C GLY A 203 11.62 4.71 -0.13
N SER A 204 11.09 3.90 -1.07
CA SER A 204 11.61 2.57 -1.37
C SER A 204 11.40 2.29 -2.87
N THR A 205 12.50 2.08 -3.59
CA THR A 205 12.44 1.63 -4.99
C THR A 205 13.67 0.79 -5.30
N ALA A 206 13.47 -0.43 -5.83
CA ALA A 206 14.55 -1.39 -6.01
C ALA A 206 15.44 -1.47 -4.75
N GLY A 207 16.76 -1.47 -4.89
CA GLY A 207 17.73 -1.47 -3.80
C GLY A 207 17.82 -0.19 -2.98
N TYR A 208 17.08 0.87 -3.31
CA TYR A 208 17.20 2.15 -2.61
C TYR A 208 16.15 2.32 -1.52
N ARG A 209 16.59 2.92 -0.40
CA ARG A 209 15.76 3.27 0.76
C ARG A 209 16.05 4.71 1.14
N ALA A 210 15.01 5.47 1.48
CA ALA A 210 15.14 6.85 1.90
C ALA A 210 14.14 7.22 3.00
N ASN A 211 14.50 8.19 3.82
CA ASN A 211 13.59 8.86 4.74
C ASN A 211 14.00 10.32 4.90
N LEU A 212 13.00 11.18 5.00
CA LEU A 212 13.14 12.59 5.31
C LEU A 212 12.24 12.91 6.50
N ASP A 213 12.81 13.41 7.57
CA ASP A 213 12.11 13.93 8.74
C ASP A 213 12.45 15.41 8.92
N TYR A 214 11.43 16.22 9.13
CA TYR A 214 11.57 17.61 9.52
C TYR A 214 10.78 17.85 10.80
N TYR A 215 11.48 18.36 11.82
CA TYR A 215 10.93 18.77 13.10
C TYR A 215 10.92 20.30 13.14
N PRO A 216 9.79 20.95 12.79
CA PRO A 216 9.76 22.39 12.55
C PRO A 216 10.03 23.24 13.80
N GLU A 217 9.60 22.78 14.98
CA GLU A 217 9.76 23.51 16.25
C GLU A 217 11.23 23.51 16.71
N GLU A 218 11.97 22.44 16.40
CA GLU A 218 13.38 22.28 16.74
C GLU A 218 14.31 22.77 15.63
N GLY A 219 13.78 23.08 14.46
CA GLY A 219 14.60 23.40 13.28
C GLY A 219 15.51 22.23 12.86
N LEU A 220 15.10 21.00 13.12
CA LEU A 220 15.90 19.80 12.86
C LEU A 220 15.41 19.09 11.58
N VAL A 221 16.35 18.82 10.66
CA VAL A 221 16.09 17.97 9.48
C VAL A 221 16.99 16.74 9.56
N ILE A 222 16.40 15.57 9.34
CA ILE A 222 17.11 14.30 9.24
C ILE A 222 16.80 13.68 7.88
N ALA A 223 17.79 13.62 6.99
CA ALA A 223 17.68 12.99 5.68
C ALA A 223 18.58 11.77 5.60
N ILE A 224 18.00 10.60 5.35
CA ILE A 224 18.74 9.32 5.28
C ILE A 224 18.48 8.68 3.94
N GLN A 225 19.52 8.23 3.27
CA GLN A 225 19.47 7.46 2.05
C GLN A 225 20.41 6.27 2.12
N SER A 226 19.99 5.14 1.57
CA SER A 226 20.77 3.90 1.50
C SER A 226 20.54 3.23 0.15
N ASN A 227 21.56 2.52 -0.32
CA ASN A 227 21.52 1.67 -1.49
C ASN A 227 21.36 0.17 -1.15
N ASP A 228 20.95 -0.13 0.06
CA ASP A 228 20.67 -1.49 0.57
C ASP A 228 19.16 -1.68 0.73
N ALA A 229 18.59 -2.65 0.01
CA ALA A 229 17.16 -2.99 0.05
C ALA A 229 16.66 -3.42 1.43
N SER A 230 17.54 -3.91 2.30
CA SER A 230 17.20 -4.36 3.67
C SER A 230 17.26 -3.24 4.70
N PHE A 231 17.86 -2.09 4.36
CA PHE A 231 18.05 -0.97 5.29
C PHE A 231 16.70 -0.38 5.73
N GLN A 232 16.61 0.00 6.99
CA GLN A 232 15.41 0.55 7.62
C GLN A 232 15.57 2.05 7.90
N PRO A 233 15.37 2.94 6.91
CA PRO A 233 15.73 4.35 7.03
C PRO A 233 14.86 5.10 8.06
N VAL A 234 13.59 4.70 8.21
CA VAL A 234 12.69 5.29 9.23
C VAL A 234 13.17 4.96 10.63
N VAL A 235 13.56 3.70 10.89
CA VAL A 235 14.07 3.27 12.20
C VAL A 235 15.34 4.04 12.54
N MET A 236 16.25 4.18 11.59
CA MET A 236 17.48 4.93 11.78
C MET A 236 17.22 6.42 12.01
N ALA A 237 16.31 7.04 11.26
CA ALA A 237 15.96 8.44 11.46
C ALA A 237 15.36 8.69 12.85
N ARG A 238 14.53 7.77 13.35
CA ARG A 238 14.00 7.85 14.72
C ARG A 238 15.09 7.67 15.78
N ALA A 239 16.04 6.77 15.56
CA ALA A 239 17.20 6.62 16.47
C ALA A 239 18.04 7.90 16.53
N VAL A 240 18.29 8.56 15.39
CA VAL A 240 18.98 9.85 15.36
C VAL A 240 18.16 10.93 16.07
N ALA A 241 16.85 11.00 15.80
CA ALA A 241 15.96 11.94 16.50
C ALA A 241 15.95 11.73 18.01
N ASP A 242 16.01 10.48 18.47
CA ASP A 242 16.06 10.14 19.89
C ASP A 242 17.35 10.60 20.58
N LEU A 243 18.43 10.83 19.86
CA LEU A 243 19.66 11.41 20.40
C LEU A 243 19.61 12.95 20.46
N LEU A 244 18.89 13.58 19.54
CA LEU A 244 18.94 15.04 19.36
C LEU A 244 17.76 15.78 20.00
N LEU A 245 16.57 15.16 20.05
CA LEU A 245 15.39 15.77 20.63
C LEU A 245 15.42 15.72 22.16
N THR A 246 15.01 16.81 22.80
CA THR A 246 14.84 16.92 24.26
C THR A 246 13.35 16.85 24.64
N ASN A 247 13.05 16.70 25.94
CA ASN A 247 11.67 16.73 26.46
C ASN A 247 10.70 15.76 25.76
N LYS A 248 11.18 14.57 25.44
CA LYS A 248 10.40 13.56 24.70
C LYS A 248 9.25 13.01 25.53
N ALA A 249 8.05 13.07 24.99
CA ALA A 249 6.94 12.30 25.52
C ALA A 249 7.20 10.78 25.34
N PRO A 250 6.68 9.93 26.21
CA PRO A 250 6.69 8.49 25.98
C PRO A 250 6.08 8.14 24.63
N ALA A 251 6.64 7.13 23.95
CA ALA A 251 5.99 6.61 22.75
C ALA A 251 4.58 6.13 23.10
N PHE A 252 3.62 6.41 22.22
CA PHE A 252 2.26 5.90 22.43
C PHE A 252 2.29 4.37 22.55
N SER A 253 1.64 3.89 23.60
CA SER A 253 1.35 2.47 23.78
C SER A 253 -0.09 2.30 24.24
N TRP A 254 -0.73 1.25 23.76
CA TRP A 254 -2.05 0.90 24.27
C TRP A 254 -1.95 0.56 25.75
N PRO A 255 -2.88 1.04 26.60
CA PRO A 255 -2.94 0.61 27.98
C PRO A 255 -3.10 -0.90 28.04
N VAL A 256 -2.17 -1.58 28.71
CA VAL A 256 -2.17 -3.02 28.89
C VAL A 256 -2.70 -3.35 30.28
N THR A 257 -3.88 -3.95 30.35
CA THR A 257 -4.40 -4.57 31.56
C THR A 257 -4.17 -6.08 31.48
N LYS A 258 -3.75 -6.69 32.58
CA LYS A 258 -3.66 -8.16 32.64
C LYS A 258 -5.10 -8.72 32.63
N TYR A 259 -5.47 -9.33 31.52
CA TYR A 259 -6.76 -10.00 31.36
C TYR A 259 -6.53 -11.45 30.89
N ALA A 260 -7.19 -12.39 31.49
CA ALA A 260 -7.18 -13.79 31.08
C ALA A 260 -8.50 -14.10 30.34
N ALA A 261 -8.42 -14.21 29.03
CA ALA A 261 -9.58 -14.62 28.23
C ALA A 261 -9.81 -16.12 28.39
N SER A 262 -11.08 -16.54 28.57
CA SER A 262 -11.41 -17.95 28.70
C SER A 262 -11.21 -18.71 27.38
N ALA A 263 -10.85 -20.01 27.48
CA ALA A 263 -10.68 -20.89 26.32
C ALA A 263 -11.94 -20.94 25.44
N ASN A 264 -13.13 -20.90 26.02
CA ASN A 264 -14.40 -20.89 25.30
C ASN A 264 -14.54 -19.62 24.43
N VAL A 265 -14.19 -18.45 24.97
CA VAL A 265 -14.22 -17.19 24.22
C VAL A 265 -13.19 -17.21 23.10
N LEU A 266 -11.94 -17.61 23.39
CA LEU A 266 -10.87 -17.68 22.37
C LEU A 266 -11.23 -18.64 21.23
N SER A 267 -11.77 -19.82 21.58
CA SER A 267 -12.24 -20.79 20.59
C SER A 267 -13.39 -20.23 19.74
N ALA A 268 -14.36 -19.55 20.35
CA ALA A 268 -15.49 -18.94 19.65
C ALA A 268 -15.06 -17.81 18.69
N LEU A 269 -13.99 -17.08 19.03
CA LEU A 269 -13.45 -15.99 18.20
C LEU A 269 -12.50 -16.51 17.11
N SER A 270 -11.98 -17.73 17.20
CA SER A 270 -11.13 -18.30 16.15
C SER A 270 -11.92 -18.60 14.88
N GLY A 271 -11.22 -18.66 13.74
CA GLY A 271 -11.82 -18.99 12.44
C GLY A 271 -11.32 -18.11 11.30
N TRP A 272 -11.99 -18.22 10.15
CA TRP A 272 -11.71 -17.38 9.01
C TRP A 272 -12.51 -16.08 9.06
N TYR A 273 -11.83 -15.01 8.68
CA TYR A 273 -12.40 -13.67 8.58
C TYR A 273 -12.14 -13.12 7.19
N ARG A 274 -13.13 -12.47 6.59
CA ARG A 274 -13.04 -11.84 5.29
C ARG A 274 -13.26 -10.34 5.42
N ASN A 275 -12.36 -9.56 4.85
CA ASN A 275 -12.46 -8.12 4.76
C ASN A 275 -13.69 -7.74 3.92
N THR A 276 -14.55 -6.88 4.45
CA THR A 276 -15.82 -6.52 3.79
C THR A 276 -15.65 -5.63 2.57
N ARG A 277 -14.46 -5.06 2.36
CA ARG A 277 -14.17 -4.15 1.24
C ARG A 277 -13.24 -4.74 0.19
N SER A 278 -12.19 -5.45 0.61
CA SER A 278 -11.17 -6.00 -0.31
C SER A 278 -11.35 -7.49 -0.61
N ASN A 279 -12.23 -8.18 0.12
CA ASN A 279 -12.38 -9.63 0.12
C ASN A 279 -11.10 -10.41 0.50
N GLU A 280 -10.07 -9.73 0.99
CA GLU A 280 -8.90 -10.38 1.60
C GLU A 280 -9.31 -11.26 2.78
N THR A 281 -8.56 -12.31 3.01
CA THR A 281 -8.90 -13.29 4.04
C THR A 281 -7.82 -13.39 5.11
N MET A 282 -8.24 -13.57 6.36
CA MET A 282 -7.35 -13.74 7.50
C MET A 282 -7.85 -14.91 8.36
N GLN A 283 -6.93 -15.79 8.74
CA GLN A 283 -7.22 -16.85 9.71
C GLN A 283 -6.76 -16.43 11.10
N VAL A 284 -7.71 -16.38 12.05
CA VAL A 284 -7.46 -16.25 13.48
C VAL A 284 -7.45 -17.65 14.07
N LEU A 285 -6.34 -18.07 14.62
CA LEU A 285 -6.13 -19.39 15.20
C LEU A 285 -6.19 -19.29 16.74
N TYR A 286 -6.77 -20.28 17.40
CA TYR A 286 -6.64 -20.50 18.84
C TYR A 286 -5.57 -21.58 19.08
N VAL A 287 -4.45 -21.19 19.65
CA VAL A 287 -3.29 -22.07 19.87
C VAL A 287 -2.64 -21.68 21.22
N GLN A 288 -2.41 -22.66 22.10
CA GLN A 288 -1.73 -22.46 23.38
C GLN A 288 -2.32 -21.28 24.18
N ASP A 289 -3.62 -21.35 24.41
CA ASP A 289 -4.41 -20.35 25.17
C ASP A 289 -4.28 -18.91 24.66
N SER A 290 -3.98 -18.73 23.36
CA SER A 290 -3.88 -17.43 22.72
C SER A 290 -4.51 -17.43 21.33
N LEU A 291 -5.04 -16.28 20.91
CA LEU A 291 -5.32 -16.03 19.51
C LEU A 291 -4.03 -15.61 18.78
N ARG A 292 -3.90 -16.01 17.50
CA ARG A 292 -2.81 -15.57 16.61
C ARG A 292 -3.22 -15.69 15.14
N THR A 293 -2.55 -14.99 14.26
CA THR A 293 -2.56 -15.32 12.83
C THR A 293 -1.54 -16.42 12.53
N LYS A 294 -1.60 -17.07 11.36
CA LYS A 294 -0.78 -18.25 11.00
C LYS A 294 0.71 -18.11 11.33
N ASN A 295 1.30 -16.93 11.04
CA ASN A 295 2.73 -16.68 11.26
C ASN A 295 2.97 -15.55 12.28
N GLY A 296 1.93 -15.15 13.04
CA GLY A 296 2.00 -14.05 13.98
C GLY A 296 2.25 -14.49 15.42
N ALA A 297 2.74 -13.57 16.24
CA ALA A 297 2.81 -13.73 17.69
C ALA A 297 1.40 -13.89 18.30
N GLY A 298 1.34 -14.40 19.51
CA GLY A 298 0.12 -14.46 20.29
C GLY A 298 -0.46 -13.06 20.53
N TRP A 299 -1.77 -12.94 20.43
CA TRP A 299 -2.48 -11.70 20.68
C TRP A 299 -2.62 -11.48 22.19
N LEU A 300 -2.22 -10.32 22.68
CA LEU A 300 -2.30 -10.00 24.11
C LEU A 300 -3.74 -9.60 24.48
N PRO A 301 -4.43 -10.34 25.36
CA PRO A 301 -5.77 -9.97 25.78
C PRO A 301 -5.77 -8.66 26.58
N LEU A 302 -6.62 -7.72 26.21
CA LEU A 302 -6.89 -6.46 26.93
C LEU A 302 -8.24 -6.52 27.67
N ALA A 303 -9.20 -7.26 27.11
CA ALA A 303 -10.52 -7.54 27.67
C ALA A 303 -11.08 -8.81 26.99
N GLU A 304 -12.29 -9.27 27.38
CA GLU A 304 -12.91 -10.50 26.88
C GLU A 304 -12.89 -10.64 25.35
N LYS A 305 -13.10 -9.54 24.61
CA LYS A 305 -13.17 -9.51 23.15
C LYS A 305 -12.27 -8.44 22.55
N SER A 306 -11.25 -8.02 23.30
CA SER A 306 -10.29 -6.98 22.88
C SER A 306 -8.87 -7.47 23.09
N PHE A 307 -8.02 -7.28 22.09
CA PHE A 307 -6.65 -7.81 22.06
C PHE A 307 -5.69 -6.76 21.50
N LEU A 308 -4.41 -6.85 21.88
CA LEU A 308 -3.32 -6.10 21.25
C LEU A 308 -2.58 -7.03 20.28
N VAL A 309 -2.41 -6.57 19.05
CA VAL A 309 -1.78 -7.30 17.94
C VAL A 309 -0.86 -6.36 17.20
N ASN A 310 0.46 -6.58 17.21
CA ASN A 310 1.42 -5.74 16.48
C ASN A 310 1.19 -4.22 16.72
N ASN A 311 0.97 -3.82 17.96
CA ASN A 311 0.63 -2.46 18.37
C ASN A 311 -0.71 -1.91 17.84
N GLN A 312 -1.59 -2.77 17.33
CA GLN A 312 -2.97 -2.44 16.95
C GLN A 312 -3.95 -3.03 17.96
N LYS A 313 -5.02 -2.32 18.25
CA LYS A 313 -6.13 -2.86 19.03
C LYS A 313 -7.08 -3.64 18.12
N ALA A 314 -7.19 -4.94 18.34
CA ALA A 314 -8.16 -5.81 17.71
C ALA A 314 -9.40 -5.93 18.62
N GLN A 315 -10.58 -5.58 18.13
CA GLN A 315 -11.85 -5.62 18.84
C GLN A 315 -12.84 -6.51 18.12
N PHE A 316 -13.36 -7.55 18.81
CA PHE A 316 -14.44 -8.38 18.28
C PHE A 316 -15.80 -7.86 18.74
N ILE A 317 -16.71 -7.78 17.78
CA ILE A 317 -18.12 -7.44 18.01
C ILE A 317 -18.96 -8.65 17.60
N VAL A 318 -19.68 -9.25 18.55
CA VAL A 318 -20.57 -10.40 18.32
C VAL A 318 -22.01 -9.90 18.32
N LYS A 319 -22.72 -10.06 17.19
CA LYS A 319 -24.13 -9.69 17.03
C LYS A 319 -24.90 -10.91 16.48
N GLY A 320 -25.59 -11.62 17.35
CA GLY A 320 -26.29 -12.86 16.97
C GLY A 320 -25.33 -13.91 16.42
N LYS A 321 -25.49 -14.31 15.17
CA LYS A 321 -24.61 -15.27 14.47
C LYS A 321 -23.39 -14.62 13.82
N ASP A 322 -23.32 -13.29 13.76
CA ASP A 322 -22.25 -12.56 13.10
C ASP A 322 -21.16 -12.18 14.11
N THR A 323 -19.93 -12.47 13.77
CA THR A 323 -18.74 -11.97 14.48
C THR A 323 -17.96 -11.06 13.54
N ILE A 324 -17.72 -9.85 13.99
CA ILE A 324 -16.99 -8.82 13.24
C ILE A 324 -15.70 -8.50 14.01
N LEU A 325 -14.58 -8.52 13.36
CA LEU A 325 -13.29 -8.07 13.88
C LEU A 325 -12.98 -6.69 13.30
N TYR A 326 -12.65 -5.79 14.19
CA TYR A 326 -12.21 -4.44 13.89
C TYR A 326 -10.78 -4.26 14.40
N MET A 327 -9.91 -3.58 13.63
CA MET A 327 -8.52 -3.29 14.00
C MET A 327 -8.26 -1.79 13.91
N ALA A 328 -7.59 -1.22 14.92
CA ALA A 328 -7.24 0.19 14.99
C ALA A 328 -5.81 0.40 15.48
N ASP A 329 -5.07 1.29 14.83
CA ASP A 329 -3.70 1.66 15.19
C ASP A 329 -3.65 2.57 16.43
N ARG A 330 -4.61 3.48 16.55
CA ARG A 330 -4.74 4.45 17.65
C ARG A 330 -6.22 4.61 18.04
N PRO A 331 -6.52 5.13 19.25
CA PRO A 331 -7.90 5.33 19.70
C PRO A 331 -8.75 6.24 18.80
N ASP A 332 -8.11 7.23 18.18
CA ASP A 332 -8.70 8.22 17.29
C ASP A 332 -8.75 7.78 15.81
N MET A 333 -8.01 6.73 15.46
CA MET A 333 -7.98 6.14 14.13
C MET A 333 -9.01 5.01 14.02
N SER A 334 -10.27 5.32 14.14
CA SER A 334 -11.34 4.38 13.83
C SER A 334 -11.50 4.23 12.32
N ASP A 335 -10.56 3.62 11.64
CA ASP A 335 -10.83 3.19 10.28
C ASP A 335 -11.79 2.00 10.33
N THR A 336 -12.90 2.15 9.67
CA THR A 336 -14.01 1.18 9.68
C THR A 336 -13.74 0.00 8.76
N ILE A 337 -12.53 -0.54 8.75
CA ILE A 337 -12.24 -1.79 8.05
C ILE A 337 -12.70 -2.93 8.94
N TYR A 338 -13.79 -3.56 8.54
CA TYR A 338 -14.35 -4.70 9.24
C TYR A 338 -14.01 -5.99 8.53
N TRP A 339 -13.64 -6.97 9.32
CA TRP A 339 -13.46 -8.35 8.92
C TRP A 339 -14.63 -9.16 9.46
N LYS A 340 -15.48 -9.67 8.59
CA LYS A 340 -16.61 -10.50 8.99
C LYS A 340 -16.16 -11.96 9.06
N LYS A 341 -16.53 -12.66 10.14
CA LYS A 341 -16.28 -14.10 10.27
C LYS A 341 -17.03 -14.83 9.16
N ASP A 342 -16.33 -15.72 8.46
CA ASP A 342 -16.84 -16.47 7.31
C ASP A 342 -16.70 -17.98 7.56
N LYS A 343 -17.44 -18.78 6.80
CA LYS A 343 -17.34 -20.22 6.83
C LYS A 343 -16.01 -20.66 6.23
N PRO A 344 -15.38 -21.75 6.73
CA PRO A 344 -14.20 -22.31 6.07
C PRO A 344 -14.54 -22.83 4.67
N ALA A 345 -13.54 -22.89 3.81
CA ALA A 345 -13.69 -23.46 2.46
C ALA A 345 -14.09 -24.92 2.51
N VAL A 346 -14.93 -25.32 1.55
CA VAL A 346 -15.31 -26.73 1.34
C VAL A 346 -14.21 -27.44 0.53
N LYS A 347 -13.76 -28.60 0.99
CA LYS A 347 -12.62 -29.34 0.44
C LYS A 347 -13.06 -30.63 -0.31
N SER A 348 -14.11 -30.63 -1.09
CA SER A 348 -14.45 -31.81 -1.90
C SER A 348 -14.08 -31.57 -3.37
N ASN A 349 -13.57 -32.61 -4.07
CA ASN A 349 -13.20 -32.53 -5.48
C ASN A 349 -14.34 -32.06 -6.37
N ALA A 350 -15.54 -32.59 -6.16
CA ALA A 350 -16.71 -32.18 -6.91
C ALA A 350 -17.03 -30.68 -6.75
N SER A 351 -16.78 -30.11 -5.58
CA SER A 351 -16.96 -28.68 -5.34
C SER A 351 -15.81 -27.84 -5.92
N LEU A 352 -14.55 -28.35 -5.94
CA LEU A 352 -13.41 -27.65 -6.50
C LEU A 352 -13.43 -27.59 -8.03
N ALA A 353 -13.93 -28.63 -8.70
CA ALA A 353 -14.08 -28.67 -10.16
C ALA A 353 -14.92 -27.50 -10.70
N ALA A 354 -15.89 -27.02 -9.94
CA ALA A 354 -16.72 -25.89 -10.36
C ALA A 354 -15.92 -24.59 -10.59
N TYR A 355 -14.80 -24.40 -9.90
CA TYR A 355 -13.94 -23.21 -10.01
C TYR A 355 -12.95 -23.28 -11.17
N THR A 356 -12.77 -24.45 -11.82
CA THR A 356 -11.84 -24.57 -12.95
C THR A 356 -12.34 -23.79 -14.16
N GLY A 357 -11.41 -23.41 -15.03
CA GLY A 357 -11.69 -22.71 -16.28
C GLY A 357 -10.75 -21.55 -16.55
N THR A 358 -11.05 -20.83 -17.61
CA THR A 358 -10.30 -19.64 -18.03
C THR A 358 -11.08 -18.39 -17.65
N TYR A 359 -10.36 -17.43 -17.06
CA TYR A 359 -10.92 -16.19 -16.58
C TYR A 359 -10.14 -15.01 -17.16
N PHE A 360 -10.88 -13.96 -17.57
CA PHE A 360 -10.27 -12.78 -18.18
C PHE A 360 -10.74 -11.49 -17.48
N SER A 361 -9.80 -10.57 -17.30
CA SER A 361 -10.04 -9.22 -16.81
C SER A 361 -9.65 -8.19 -17.85
N GLU A 362 -10.59 -7.38 -18.30
CA GLU A 362 -10.32 -6.23 -19.16
C GLU A 362 -9.51 -5.15 -18.41
N GLU A 363 -9.82 -4.95 -17.12
CA GLU A 363 -9.14 -3.95 -16.28
C GLU A 363 -7.65 -4.26 -16.07
N ALA A 364 -7.32 -5.53 -15.82
CA ALA A 364 -5.93 -5.98 -15.67
C ALA A 364 -5.29 -6.37 -17.00
N ASN A 365 -6.04 -6.44 -18.10
CA ASN A 365 -5.59 -7.00 -19.39
C ASN A 365 -4.91 -8.36 -19.19
N ALA A 366 -5.52 -9.24 -18.40
CA ALA A 366 -4.92 -10.48 -17.95
C ALA A 366 -5.87 -11.67 -18.09
N GLN A 367 -5.31 -12.80 -18.45
CA GLN A 367 -5.98 -14.09 -18.45
C GLN A 367 -5.36 -14.99 -17.38
N LEU A 368 -6.21 -15.60 -16.56
CA LEU A 368 -5.84 -16.58 -15.56
C LEU A 368 -6.53 -17.90 -15.85
N VAL A 369 -5.79 -19.00 -15.76
CA VAL A 369 -6.32 -20.35 -15.95
C VAL A 369 -6.30 -21.07 -14.61
N ILE A 370 -7.46 -21.53 -14.17
CA ILE A 370 -7.61 -22.31 -12.94
C ILE A 370 -7.82 -23.77 -13.30
N SER A 371 -6.96 -24.63 -12.81
CA SER A 371 -6.97 -26.07 -13.04
C SER A 371 -7.03 -26.85 -11.74
N LEU A 372 -7.61 -28.04 -11.78
CA LEU A 372 -7.65 -29.00 -10.68
C LEU A 372 -6.60 -30.09 -10.90
N LYS A 373 -5.73 -30.31 -9.93
CA LYS A 373 -4.73 -31.37 -9.94
C LYS A 373 -4.58 -31.92 -8.51
N ASN A 374 -4.70 -33.24 -8.34
CA ASN A 374 -4.54 -33.94 -7.06
C ASN A 374 -5.31 -33.23 -5.93
N ASP A 375 -6.64 -33.06 -6.11
CA ASP A 375 -7.55 -32.46 -5.13
C ASP A 375 -7.22 -31.01 -4.72
N SER A 376 -6.51 -30.29 -5.59
CA SER A 376 -6.05 -28.94 -5.35
C SER A 376 -6.20 -28.05 -6.56
N LEU A 377 -6.58 -26.80 -6.35
CA LEU A 377 -6.63 -25.80 -7.42
C LEU A 377 -5.27 -25.14 -7.61
N PHE A 378 -4.97 -24.91 -8.87
CA PHE A 378 -3.79 -24.17 -9.32
C PHE A 378 -4.20 -23.04 -10.25
N CYS A 379 -3.63 -21.86 -10.02
CA CYS A 379 -3.83 -20.70 -10.87
C CYS A 379 -2.57 -20.43 -11.69
N LYS A 380 -2.72 -20.37 -13.01
CA LYS A 380 -1.64 -20.05 -13.95
C LYS A 380 -1.89 -18.70 -14.58
N GLN A 381 -0.91 -17.82 -14.46
CA GLN A 381 -0.77 -16.57 -15.19
C GLN A 381 0.19 -16.78 -16.38
N SER A 382 0.08 -15.99 -17.44
CA SER A 382 0.81 -16.21 -18.70
C SER A 382 2.34 -16.34 -18.59
N ARG A 383 2.95 -15.69 -17.59
CA ARG A 383 4.41 -15.56 -17.45
C ARG A 383 4.98 -16.19 -16.19
N VAL A 384 4.14 -16.76 -15.36
CA VAL A 384 4.51 -17.32 -14.06
C VAL A 384 4.12 -18.80 -14.03
N PRO A 385 4.90 -19.68 -13.40
CA PRO A 385 4.48 -21.06 -13.15
C PRO A 385 3.11 -21.09 -12.45
N ALA A 386 2.38 -22.20 -12.63
CA ALA A 386 1.12 -22.40 -11.94
C ALA A 386 1.35 -22.43 -10.42
N LEU A 387 0.62 -21.59 -9.69
CA LEU A 387 0.71 -21.48 -8.24
C LEU A 387 -0.44 -22.21 -7.57
N TYR A 388 -0.15 -22.88 -6.47
CA TYR A 388 -1.15 -23.52 -5.63
C TYR A 388 -2.07 -22.47 -5.00
N MET A 389 -3.38 -22.71 -5.10
CA MET A 389 -4.40 -21.87 -4.49
C MET A 389 -4.76 -22.42 -3.10
N THR A 390 -4.30 -21.75 -2.05
CA THR A 390 -4.63 -22.15 -0.68
C THR A 390 -6.09 -21.79 -0.36
N PRO A 391 -6.96 -22.77 -0.05
CA PRO A 391 -8.33 -22.47 0.34
C PRO A 391 -8.37 -21.72 1.68
N THR A 392 -9.27 -20.74 1.79
CA THR A 392 -9.43 -19.88 2.98
C THR A 392 -10.86 -19.94 3.54
N CYS A 393 -11.70 -19.01 3.20
CA CYS A 393 -13.13 -19.03 3.53
C CYS A 393 -13.97 -19.64 2.39
N LEU A 394 -15.28 -19.73 2.58
CA LEU A 394 -16.20 -20.20 1.55
C LEU A 394 -16.05 -19.34 0.27
N HIS A 395 -15.74 -19.98 -0.85
CA HIS A 395 -15.43 -19.38 -2.15
C HIS A 395 -14.13 -18.55 -2.18
N GLY A 396 -13.35 -18.50 -1.09
CA GLY A 396 -12.12 -17.73 -0.95
C GLY A 396 -10.86 -18.61 -1.10
N PHE A 397 -9.86 -18.08 -1.81
CA PHE A 397 -8.54 -18.70 -1.99
C PHE A 397 -7.47 -17.62 -1.92
N THR A 398 -6.25 -18.01 -1.56
CA THR A 398 -5.10 -17.11 -1.58
C THR A 398 -3.92 -17.71 -2.33
N LEU A 399 -3.18 -16.85 -3.00
CA LEU A 399 -1.85 -17.07 -3.60
C LEU A 399 -0.85 -16.19 -2.85
N PRO A 400 0.46 -16.33 -3.02
CA PRO A 400 1.42 -15.41 -2.44
C PRO A 400 1.09 -13.94 -2.76
N GLY A 401 0.69 -13.16 -1.73
CA GLY A 401 0.33 -11.75 -1.85
C GLY A 401 -0.95 -11.42 -2.62
N THR A 402 -1.81 -12.42 -2.91
CA THR A 402 -3.03 -12.22 -3.72
C THR A 402 -4.19 -13.00 -3.13
N ASP A 403 -5.33 -12.36 -2.95
CA ASP A 403 -6.59 -12.99 -2.55
C ASP A 403 -7.56 -13.07 -3.73
N ILE A 404 -8.23 -14.20 -3.84
CA ILE A 404 -9.22 -14.51 -4.86
C ILE A 404 -10.53 -14.88 -4.16
N TYR A 405 -11.61 -14.20 -4.50
CA TYR A 405 -12.94 -14.49 -3.99
C TYR A 405 -13.93 -14.73 -5.16
N PHE A 406 -14.39 -15.98 -5.31
CA PHE A 406 -15.32 -16.33 -6.38
C PHE A 406 -16.71 -15.79 -6.14
N VAL A 407 -17.28 -15.21 -7.19
CA VAL A 407 -18.65 -14.74 -7.22
C VAL A 407 -19.52 -15.85 -7.78
N ILE A 408 -20.57 -16.19 -7.04
CA ILE A 408 -21.49 -17.28 -7.37
C ILE A 408 -22.77 -16.69 -7.96
N ASP A 409 -23.18 -17.21 -9.11
CA ASP A 409 -24.42 -16.80 -9.78
C ASP A 409 -25.68 -17.37 -9.13
N GLY A 410 -26.84 -16.97 -9.65
CA GLY A 410 -28.15 -17.48 -9.20
C GLY A 410 -28.34 -19.00 -9.41
N LYS A 411 -27.50 -19.63 -10.22
CA LYS A 411 -27.51 -21.09 -10.48
C LYS A 411 -26.47 -21.82 -9.59
N LYS A 412 -25.93 -21.15 -8.59
CA LYS A 412 -24.89 -21.63 -7.65
C LYS A 412 -23.59 -22.04 -8.34
N LYS A 413 -23.25 -21.43 -9.49
CA LYS A 413 -21.99 -21.68 -10.21
C LYS A 413 -21.10 -20.44 -10.18
N PRO A 414 -19.74 -20.60 -10.11
CA PRO A 414 -18.82 -19.49 -10.26
C PRO A 414 -18.92 -18.88 -11.67
N ASN A 415 -19.30 -17.60 -11.76
CA ASN A 415 -19.32 -16.84 -13.02
C ASN A 415 -18.09 -15.95 -13.20
N GLY A 416 -17.29 -15.80 -12.15
CA GLY A 416 -16.08 -15.01 -12.11
C GLY A 416 -15.53 -14.95 -10.71
N PHE A 417 -14.50 -14.11 -10.51
CA PHE A 417 -13.96 -13.81 -9.20
C PHE A 417 -13.46 -12.38 -9.10
N LEU A 418 -13.34 -11.91 -7.87
CA LEU A 418 -12.68 -10.68 -7.48
C LEU A 418 -11.27 -11.01 -7.02
N LEU A 419 -10.28 -10.32 -7.55
CA LEU A 419 -8.87 -10.47 -7.19
C LEU A 419 -8.39 -9.21 -6.47
N SER A 420 -7.79 -9.39 -5.31
CA SER A 420 -7.15 -8.30 -4.56
C SER A 420 -5.66 -8.60 -4.40
N VAL A 421 -4.82 -7.62 -4.71
CA VAL A 421 -3.37 -7.72 -4.66
C VAL A 421 -2.78 -6.38 -4.21
N ASN A 422 -2.03 -6.37 -3.12
CA ASN A 422 -1.42 -5.15 -2.57
C ASN A 422 -2.41 -3.97 -2.47
N ARG A 423 -2.24 -2.95 -3.32
CA ARG A 423 -3.03 -1.71 -3.35
C ARG A 423 -4.08 -1.69 -4.47
N ALA A 424 -4.43 -2.86 -5.01
CA ALA A 424 -5.48 -3.01 -6.00
C ALA A 424 -6.51 -4.04 -5.50
N ARG A 425 -7.73 -3.56 -5.20
CA ARG A 425 -8.81 -4.36 -4.63
C ARG A 425 -9.83 -4.72 -5.69
N ASN A 426 -10.37 -5.94 -5.58
CA ASN A 426 -11.55 -6.39 -6.31
C ASN A 426 -11.46 -6.19 -7.83
N ILE A 427 -10.33 -6.54 -8.44
CA ILE A 427 -10.20 -6.59 -9.89
C ILE A 427 -11.10 -7.73 -10.38
N TRP A 428 -12.05 -7.42 -11.26
CA TRP A 428 -13.01 -8.39 -11.76
C TRP A 428 -12.41 -9.28 -12.84
N PHE A 429 -12.56 -10.59 -12.67
CA PHE A 429 -12.25 -11.61 -13.66
C PHE A 429 -13.51 -12.37 -14.02
N ARG A 430 -13.95 -12.28 -15.27
CA ARG A 430 -15.10 -13.00 -15.80
C ARG A 430 -14.67 -14.38 -16.29
N LYS A 431 -15.45 -15.40 -15.98
CA LYS A 431 -15.24 -16.73 -16.57
C LYS A 431 -15.58 -16.69 -18.06
N ILE A 432 -14.66 -17.08 -18.93
CA ILE A 432 -14.82 -17.05 -20.41
C ILE A 432 -14.88 -18.43 -21.04
N MET A 433 -14.28 -19.41 -20.39
CA MET A 433 -14.31 -20.82 -20.80
C MET A 433 -14.42 -21.70 -19.56
N PRO A 434 -15.09 -22.89 -19.71
CA PRO A 434 -15.19 -23.88 -18.63
C PRO A 434 -13.86 -24.38 -18.09
#